data_154f4c6da3dba811f9d232fb47f02f7b
#
_entry.id   154f4c6da3dba811f9d232fb47f02f7b
#
_cell.length_a   1.000
_cell.length_b   1.000
_cell.length_c   1.000
_cell.angle_alpha   90.00
_cell.angle_beta   90.00
_cell.angle_gamma   90.00
#
_symmetry.space_group_name_H-M   'P 1'
#
loop_
_entity.id
_entity.type
_entity.pdbx_description
1 polymer ?
#
loop_
_entity_poly.entity_id
_entity_poly.type
_entity_poly.pdbx_seq_one_letter_code
_entity_poly.pdbx_strand_id
1 'polypeptide(L)'
;NLPNLEAQLLNLVKFLKENNLDVYGFGEIIKLNSDLQKDENPELLKEEFLSEKIVILLANSLEEAIEIINENSGGHSASIITNNKIKAEKFQTEVDCGAVYHNASTRFTDGGEFGLSGEIAISTQKLHFRGPLGIHQLTTNKWFISGNGEVR
;
A
#
# COMPACT_ATOMS: atom_id res chain seq x y z
N ASN A 1 -4.91 17.18 -14.06
CA ASN A 1 -4.31 18.50 -13.86
C ASN A 1 -4.63 18.97 -12.45
N LEU A 2 -3.69 18.82 -11.52
CA LEU A 2 -3.77 19.45 -10.19
C LEU A 2 -3.33 20.91 -10.37
N PRO A 3 -4.18 21.89 -10.09
CA PRO A 3 -3.73 23.28 -10.04
C PRO A 3 -2.63 23.39 -8.99
N ASN A 4 -1.48 23.95 -9.36
CA ASN A 4 -0.27 24.07 -8.52
C ASN A 4 0.48 22.77 -8.20
N LEU A 5 0.52 21.78 -9.09
CA LEU A 5 1.28 20.54 -8.87
C LEU A 5 2.74 20.81 -8.47
N GLU A 6 3.42 21.74 -9.16
CA GLU A 6 4.81 22.11 -8.86
C GLU A 6 4.96 22.66 -7.44
N ALA A 7 4.07 23.56 -7.01
CA ALA A 7 4.11 24.11 -5.67
C ALA A 7 3.82 23.05 -4.59
N GLN A 8 2.89 22.16 -4.85
CA GLN A 8 2.58 21.05 -3.95
C GLN A 8 3.76 20.08 -3.85
N LEU A 9 4.38 19.72 -4.98
CA LEU A 9 5.56 18.89 -5.03
C LEU A 9 6.72 19.52 -4.26
N LEU A 10 6.98 20.83 -4.50
CA LEU A 10 8.04 21.54 -3.79
C LEU A 10 7.85 21.50 -2.27
N ASN A 11 6.62 21.77 -1.80
CA ASN A 11 6.31 21.72 -0.38
C ASN A 11 6.44 20.30 0.20
N LEU A 12 6.00 19.28 -0.54
CA LEU A 12 6.13 17.88 -0.13
C LEU A 12 7.61 17.48 -0.02
N VAL A 13 8.41 17.73 -1.05
CA VAL A 13 9.84 17.39 -1.06
C VAL A 13 10.57 18.09 0.07
N LYS A 14 10.29 19.39 0.28
CA LYS A 14 10.86 20.15 1.40
C LYS A 14 10.51 19.54 2.74
N PHE A 15 9.24 19.23 2.98
CA PHE A 15 8.76 18.61 4.21
C PHE A 15 9.44 17.24 4.46
N LEU A 16 9.55 16.40 3.43
CA LEU A 16 10.19 15.10 3.55
C LEU A 16 11.68 15.23 3.91
N LYS A 17 12.41 16.15 3.27
CA LYS A 17 13.83 16.39 3.56
C LYS A 17 14.05 16.98 4.96
N GLU A 18 13.19 17.89 5.41
CA GLU A 18 13.23 18.43 6.77
C GLU A 18 13.01 17.34 7.83
N ASN A 19 12.37 16.23 7.47
CA ASN A 19 12.20 15.04 8.30
C ASN A 19 13.25 13.95 8.02
N ASN A 20 14.37 14.30 7.41
CA ASN A 20 15.52 13.43 7.12
C ASN A 20 15.23 12.25 6.18
N LEU A 21 14.27 12.39 5.26
CA LEU A 21 14.06 11.38 4.23
C LEU A 21 14.94 11.66 3.01
N ASP A 22 15.52 10.62 2.46
CA ASP A 22 16.11 10.61 1.13
C ASP A 22 15.00 10.53 0.08
N VAL A 23 14.84 11.59 -0.72
CA VAL A 23 13.73 11.73 -1.66
C VAL A 23 14.21 11.55 -3.09
N TYR A 24 13.80 10.46 -3.69
CA TYR A 24 14.12 10.12 -5.09
C TYR A 24 12.97 10.49 -6.02
N GLY A 25 13.30 10.97 -7.20
CA GLY A 25 12.36 11.15 -8.30
C GLY A 25 12.56 10.08 -9.37
N PHE A 26 11.47 9.53 -9.87
CA PHE A 26 11.49 8.59 -10.99
C PHE A 26 10.67 9.13 -12.17
N GLY A 27 11.27 9.10 -13.38
CA GLY A 27 10.62 9.57 -14.60
C GLY A 27 10.48 11.11 -14.69
N GLU A 28 9.37 11.56 -15.25
CA GLU A 28 9.15 12.98 -15.59
C GLU A 28 9.15 13.94 -14.39
N ILE A 29 8.89 13.44 -13.18
CA ILE A 29 8.82 14.28 -11.99
C ILE A 29 10.16 14.98 -11.68
N ILE A 30 11.27 14.39 -12.11
CA ILE A 30 12.62 14.94 -11.93
C ILE A 30 12.76 16.32 -12.59
N LYS A 31 12.03 16.53 -13.69
CA LYS A 31 12.04 17.82 -14.42
C LYS A 31 11.31 18.94 -13.67
N LEU A 32 10.43 18.59 -12.73
CA LEU A 32 9.62 19.53 -11.98
C LEU A 32 10.28 20.00 -10.68
N ASN A 33 11.26 19.26 -10.17
CA ASN A 33 11.93 19.61 -8.92
C ASN A 33 13.39 19.12 -8.92
N SER A 34 14.34 20.04 -8.94
CA SER A 34 15.78 19.76 -8.93
C SER A 34 16.30 19.23 -7.60
N ASP A 35 15.52 19.30 -6.52
CA ASP A 35 15.89 18.79 -5.20
C ASP A 35 15.67 17.28 -5.05
N LEU A 36 15.02 16.65 -6.04
CA LEU A 36 14.88 15.20 -6.09
C LEU A 36 16.21 14.55 -6.48
N GLN A 37 16.59 13.51 -5.75
CA GLN A 37 17.68 12.64 -6.19
C GLN A 37 17.20 11.86 -7.40
N LYS A 38 18.05 11.85 -8.45
CA LYS A 38 17.68 11.18 -9.70
C LYS A 38 18.08 9.70 -9.64
N ASP A 39 17.11 8.81 -9.83
CA ASP A 39 17.37 7.41 -10.10
C ASP A 39 16.39 6.93 -11.19
N GLU A 40 16.93 6.36 -12.26
CA GLU A 40 16.18 5.85 -13.42
C GLU A 40 16.15 4.31 -13.46
N ASN A 41 16.66 3.63 -12.42
CA ASN A 41 16.60 2.20 -12.35
C ASN A 41 15.17 1.74 -12.01
N PRO A 42 14.45 1.01 -12.89
CA PRO A 42 13.08 0.55 -12.63
C PRO A 42 12.96 -0.35 -11.39
N GLU A 43 14.01 -1.05 -11.01
CA GLU A 43 14.01 -1.91 -9.82
C GLU A 43 13.85 -1.11 -8.52
N LEU A 44 14.16 0.20 -8.54
CA LEU A 44 13.92 1.09 -7.41
C LEU A 44 12.44 1.12 -6.98
N LEU A 45 11.52 0.97 -7.94
CA LEU A 45 10.07 0.96 -7.65
C LEU A 45 9.61 -0.32 -6.95
N LYS A 46 10.41 -1.38 -7.00
CA LYS A 46 10.11 -2.68 -6.37
C LYS A 46 10.87 -2.88 -5.06
N GLU A 47 11.80 -1.98 -4.74
CA GLU A 47 12.63 -2.09 -3.54
C GLU A 47 11.82 -1.78 -2.28
N GLU A 48 11.88 -2.66 -1.29
CA GLU A 48 11.45 -2.36 0.07
C GLU A 48 12.61 -1.70 0.81
N PHE A 49 12.54 -0.38 0.98
CA PHE A 49 13.71 0.40 1.41
C PHE A 49 14.17 0.10 2.83
N LEU A 50 13.30 -0.25 3.76
CA LEU A 50 13.61 -0.49 5.19
C LEU A 50 14.51 0.62 5.80
N SER A 51 14.38 1.83 5.32
CA SER A 51 15.18 3.03 5.68
C SER A 51 14.37 4.30 5.42
N GLU A 52 14.88 5.47 5.82
CA GLU A 52 14.26 6.78 5.56
C GLU A 52 14.39 7.19 4.09
N LYS A 53 13.85 6.38 3.18
CA LYS A 53 13.90 6.58 1.74
C LYS A 53 12.50 6.57 1.15
N ILE A 54 12.24 7.43 0.17
CA ILE A 54 10.97 7.49 -0.57
C ILE A 54 11.21 7.79 -2.05
N VAL A 55 10.42 7.17 -2.91
CA VAL A 55 10.36 7.47 -4.35
C VAL A 55 9.08 8.21 -4.66
N ILE A 56 9.20 9.27 -5.45
CA ILE A 56 8.07 10.03 -5.98
C ILE A 56 8.07 9.91 -7.50
N LEU A 57 6.92 9.63 -8.06
CA LEU A 57 6.70 9.60 -9.50
C LEU A 57 5.35 10.23 -9.85
N LEU A 58 5.16 10.57 -11.13
CA LEU A 58 3.90 11.07 -11.66
C LEU A 58 3.16 9.97 -12.39
N ALA A 59 1.86 9.90 -12.16
CA ALA A 59 0.92 9.17 -13.00
C ALA A 59 -0.04 10.16 -13.68
N ASN A 60 -0.36 9.93 -14.95
CA ASN A 60 -1.23 10.81 -15.73
C ASN A 60 -2.71 10.55 -15.48
N SER A 61 -3.03 9.39 -14.93
CA SER A 61 -4.40 8.99 -14.61
C SER A 61 -4.44 8.11 -13.35
N LEU A 62 -5.65 7.87 -12.85
CA LEU A 62 -5.88 6.92 -11.77
C LEU A 62 -5.55 5.48 -12.22
N GLU A 63 -5.87 5.15 -13.44
CA GLU A 63 -5.63 3.86 -14.05
C GLU A 63 -4.14 3.55 -14.10
N GLU A 64 -3.34 4.49 -14.60
CA GLU A 64 -1.88 4.36 -14.62
C GLU A 64 -1.31 4.23 -13.20
N ALA A 65 -1.81 4.99 -12.24
CA ALA A 65 -1.38 4.86 -10.84
C ALA A 65 -1.69 3.47 -10.26
N ILE A 66 -2.85 2.91 -10.57
CA ILE A 66 -3.24 1.56 -10.16
C ILE A 66 -2.32 0.51 -10.80
N GLU A 67 -2.03 0.62 -12.09
CA GLU A 67 -1.11 -0.27 -12.80
C GLU A 67 0.28 -0.24 -12.17
N ILE A 68 0.85 0.95 -11.95
CA ILE A 68 2.17 1.11 -11.32
C ILE A 68 2.21 0.47 -9.92
N ILE A 69 1.17 0.67 -9.12
CA ILE A 69 1.08 0.08 -7.78
C ILE A 69 1.01 -1.45 -7.86
N ASN A 70 0.16 -2.00 -8.73
CA ASN A 70 -0.02 -3.43 -8.86
C ASN A 70 1.24 -4.14 -9.36
N GLU A 71 2.03 -3.47 -10.20
CA GLU A 71 3.28 -4.03 -10.74
C GLU A 71 4.46 -3.95 -9.77
N ASN A 72 4.50 -2.92 -8.89
CA ASN A 72 5.72 -2.58 -8.16
C ASN A 72 5.58 -2.64 -6.63
N SER A 73 4.39 -2.53 -6.05
CA SER A 73 4.23 -2.38 -4.59
C SER A 73 4.45 -3.65 -3.76
N GLY A 74 4.68 -4.80 -4.38
CA GLY A 74 4.74 -6.09 -3.68
C GLY A 74 3.42 -6.55 -3.08
N GLY A 75 2.31 -5.80 -3.26
CA GLY A 75 0.97 -6.18 -2.82
C GLY A 75 0.73 -6.06 -1.31
N HIS A 76 1.53 -5.28 -0.58
CA HIS A 76 1.39 -5.12 0.87
C HIS A 76 0.25 -4.17 1.23
N SER A 77 0.43 -2.87 1.06
CA SER A 77 -0.59 -1.86 1.39
C SER A 77 -0.49 -0.64 0.48
N ALA A 78 -1.63 -0.03 0.17
CA ALA A 78 -1.74 1.17 -0.63
C ALA A 78 -2.81 2.12 -0.09
N SER A 79 -2.64 3.42 -0.32
CA SER A 79 -3.62 4.43 0.10
C SER A 79 -3.86 5.45 -1.01
N ILE A 80 -5.10 5.89 -1.16
CA ILE A 80 -5.48 7.02 -1.99
C ILE A 80 -5.97 8.18 -1.12
N ILE A 81 -5.50 9.39 -1.44
CA ILE A 81 -5.98 10.64 -0.84
C ILE A 81 -6.84 11.36 -1.87
N THR A 82 -8.14 11.40 -1.68
CA THR A 82 -9.07 12.03 -2.61
C THR A 82 -10.41 12.35 -1.94
N ASN A 83 -11.07 13.41 -2.43
CA ASN A 83 -12.47 13.72 -2.08
C ASN A 83 -13.46 13.09 -3.06
N ASN A 84 -13.01 12.46 -4.14
CA ASN A 84 -13.86 11.82 -5.12
C ASN A 84 -14.12 10.37 -4.74
N LYS A 85 -15.34 10.09 -4.27
CA LYS A 85 -15.75 8.75 -3.81
C LYS A 85 -15.65 7.68 -4.90
N ILE A 86 -16.02 8.03 -6.14
CA ILE A 86 -15.97 7.08 -7.27
C ILE A 86 -14.53 6.65 -7.55
N LYS A 87 -13.58 7.61 -7.52
CA LYS A 87 -12.15 7.29 -7.67
C LYS A 87 -11.62 6.48 -6.50
N ALA A 88 -12.09 6.77 -5.28
CA ALA A 88 -11.70 6.00 -4.10
C ALA A 88 -12.18 4.55 -4.19
N GLU A 89 -13.45 4.32 -4.53
CA GLU A 89 -14.02 2.98 -4.72
C GLU A 89 -13.30 2.19 -5.82
N LYS A 90 -13.04 2.83 -6.96
CA LYS A 90 -12.26 2.21 -8.04
C LYS A 90 -10.87 1.81 -7.57
N PHE A 91 -10.14 2.70 -6.90
CA PHE A 91 -8.82 2.42 -6.35
C PHE A 91 -8.83 1.24 -5.38
N GLN A 92 -9.78 1.26 -4.41
CA GLN A 92 -9.91 0.19 -3.42
C GLN A 92 -10.28 -1.17 -4.03
N THR A 93 -10.98 -1.17 -5.17
CA THR A 93 -11.38 -2.40 -5.86
C THR A 93 -10.28 -2.96 -6.77
N GLU A 94 -9.53 -2.10 -7.46
CA GLU A 94 -8.61 -2.49 -8.52
C GLU A 94 -7.15 -2.63 -8.04
N VAL A 95 -6.80 -2.03 -6.89
CA VAL A 95 -5.45 -2.19 -6.30
C VAL A 95 -5.33 -3.54 -5.60
N ASP A 96 -4.38 -4.35 -6.05
CA ASP A 96 -4.15 -5.71 -5.56
C ASP A 96 -3.16 -5.74 -4.37
N CYS A 97 -3.51 -5.02 -3.31
CA CYS A 97 -2.77 -5.04 -2.05
C CYS A 97 -3.55 -5.79 -0.95
N GLY A 98 -2.85 -6.24 0.08
CA GLY A 98 -3.46 -6.88 1.26
C GLY A 98 -4.36 -5.92 2.05
N ALA A 99 -4.01 -4.63 2.07
CA ALA A 99 -4.82 -3.57 2.67
C ALA A 99 -4.83 -2.33 1.77
N VAL A 100 -6.03 -1.79 1.47
CA VAL A 100 -6.20 -0.62 0.61
C VAL A 100 -7.04 0.43 1.32
N TYR A 101 -6.49 1.63 1.44
CA TYR A 101 -7.04 2.71 2.25
C TYR A 101 -7.54 3.87 1.40
N HIS A 102 -8.52 4.59 1.94
CA HIS A 102 -8.98 5.87 1.43
C HIS A 102 -8.90 6.91 2.53
N ASN A 103 -8.13 7.97 2.31
CA ASN A 103 -7.90 9.07 3.26
C ASN A 103 -7.42 8.59 4.65
N ALA A 104 -6.65 7.52 4.69
CA ALA A 104 -6.07 6.98 5.91
C ALA A 104 -4.62 6.56 5.66
N SER A 105 -3.83 6.54 6.72
CA SER A 105 -2.44 6.08 6.68
C SER A 105 -2.38 4.58 6.40
N THR A 106 -1.40 4.13 5.62
CA THR A 106 -1.09 2.71 5.43
C THR A 106 -0.64 2.02 6.72
N ARG A 107 -0.32 2.78 7.77
CA ARG A 107 0.00 2.27 9.10
C ARG A 107 -1.23 2.05 10.01
N PHE A 108 -2.44 2.35 9.52
CA PHE A 108 -3.66 2.21 10.31
C PHE A 108 -3.99 0.75 10.63
N THR A 109 -3.61 -0.18 9.76
CA THR A 109 -3.84 -1.61 9.98
C THR A 109 -2.90 -2.13 11.05
N ASP A 110 -3.45 -2.43 12.20
CA ASP A 110 -2.79 -2.93 13.39
C ASP A 110 -3.73 -3.93 14.09
N GLY A 111 -3.18 -5.03 14.59
CA GLY A 111 -3.98 -6.06 15.23
C GLY A 111 -4.73 -5.56 16.47
N GLY A 112 -4.14 -4.61 17.20
CA GLY A 112 -4.80 -3.97 18.35
C GLY A 112 -5.98 -3.11 17.93
N GLU A 113 -5.83 -2.31 16.86
CA GLU A 113 -6.88 -1.45 16.31
C GLU A 113 -8.06 -2.27 15.77
N PHE A 114 -7.81 -3.46 15.20
CA PHE A 114 -8.85 -4.38 14.72
C PHE A 114 -9.41 -5.31 15.81
N GLY A 115 -8.97 -5.17 17.05
CA GLY A 115 -9.43 -6.01 18.15
C GLY A 115 -8.92 -7.45 18.10
N LEU A 116 -7.85 -7.71 17.36
CA LEU A 116 -7.15 -8.99 17.36
C LEU A 116 -6.22 -9.03 18.56
N SER A 117 -6.25 -10.12 19.31
CA SER A 117 -5.44 -10.29 20.55
C SER A 117 -3.95 -10.45 20.29
N GLY A 118 -3.54 -10.68 19.08
CA GLY A 118 -2.17 -10.76 18.59
C GLY A 118 -2.16 -10.57 17.10
N GLU A 119 -1.01 -10.19 16.54
CA GLU A 119 -0.87 -9.90 15.13
C GLU A 119 0.36 -10.58 14.55
N ILE A 120 0.14 -11.19 13.38
CA ILE A 120 1.21 -11.49 12.43
C ILE A 120 1.02 -10.56 11.24
N ALA A 121 2.11 -9.98 10.78
CA ALA A 121 2.14 -8.99 9.69
C ALA A 121 1.41 -9.48 8.43
N ILE A 122 1.05 -8.53 7.56
CA ILE A 122 0.40 -8.80 6.28
C ILE A 122 1.30 -9.70 5.41
N SER A 123 0.72 -10.76 4.86
CA SER A 123 1.35 -11.58 3.84
C SER A 123 0.99 -11.09 2.45
N THR A 124 1.96 -11.06 1.54
CA THR A 124 1.72 -10.79 0.11
C THR A 124 1.17 -12.01 -0.64
N GLN A 125 1.14 -13.19 0.00
CA GLN A 125 0.53 -14.40 -0.55
C GLN A 125 -0.99 -14.24 -0.70
N LYS A 126 -1.53 -14.78 -1.78
CA LYS A 126 -2.98 -14.74 -2.07
C LYS A 126 -3.72 -15.99 -1.56
N LEU A 127 -3.03 -16.95 -0.95
CA LEU A 127 -3.63 -18.14 -0.35
C LEU A 127 -4.02 -17.86 1.09
N HIS A 128 -5.25 -18.26 1.46
CA HIS A 128 -5.85 -18.06 2.78
C HIS A 128 -6.00 -16.56 3.12
N PHE A 129 -5.58 -16.18 4.32
CA PHE A 129 -5.69 -14.81 4.81
C PHE A 129 -4.41 -14.02 4.47
N ARG A 130 -4.58 -12.77 4.06
CA ARG A 130 -3.45 -11.88 3.76
C ARG A 130 -3.02 -11.02 4.94
N GLY A 131 -3.90 -10.82 5.92
CA GLY A 131 -3.62 -10.06 7.12
C GLY A 131 -4.52 -8.83 7.32
N PRO A 132 -4.49 -8.22 8.51
CA PRO A 132 -3.77 -8.70 9.70
C PRO A 132 -4.28 -10.06 10.18
N LEU A 133 -3.37 -10.92 10.67
CA LEU A 133 -3.67 -12.28 11.10
C LEU A 133 -3.71 -12.35 12.63
N GLY A 134 -4.85 -12.75 13.19
CA GLY A 134 -5.01 -13.10 14.58
C GLY A 134 -4.98 -14.62 14.81
N ILE A 135 -5.23 -15.04 16.04
CA ILE A 135 -5.22 -16.46 16.42
C ILE A 135 -6.18 -17.31 15.58
N HIS A 136 -7.35 -16.77 15.23
CA HIS A 136 -8.35 -17.50 14.46
C HIS A 136 -7.87 -17.87 13.05
N GLN A 137 -7.07 -17.03 12.43
CA GLN A 137 -6.53 -17.26 11.10
C GLN A 137 -5.36 -18.26 11.11
N LEU A 138 -4.74 -18.47 12.27
CA LEU A 138 -3.62 -19.40 12.46
C LEU A 138 -4.07 -20.81 12.87
N THR A 139 -5.37 -21.00 13.10
CA THR A 139 -5.95 -22.29 13.49
C THR A 139 -6.79 -22.86 12.37
N THR A 140 -7.08 -24.15 12.46
CA THR A 140 -8.02 -24.82 11.57
C THR A 140 -9.10 -25.50 12.38
N ASN A 141 -10.22 -25.79 11.76
CA ASN A 141 -11.31 -26.51 12.38
C ASN A 141 -11.11 -28.02 12.26
N LYS A 142 -11.62 -28.76 13.25
CA LYS A 142 -11.75 -30.22 13.23
C LYS A 142 -13.18 -30.57 13.62
N TRP A 143 -13.80 -31.42 12.84
CA TRP A 143 -15.13 -31.93 13.14
C TRP A 143 -15.03 -33.16 14.06
N PHE A 144 -15.79 -33.15 15.13
CA PHE A 144 -15.99 -34.31 15.99
C PHE A 144 -17.41 -34.80 15.72
N ILE A 145 -17.51 -36.00 15.17
CA ILE A 145 -18.80 -36.59 14.81
C ILE A 145 -18.95 -37.87 15.60
N SER A 146 -20.01 -37.97 16.40
CA SER A 146 -20.36 -39.18 17.15
C SER A 146 -21.72 -39.64 16.70
N GLY A 147 -21.86 -40.95 16.45
CA GLY A 147 -23.11 -41.59 16.06
C GLY A 147 -23.26 -42.94 16.75
N ASN A 148 -24.45 -43.55 16.63
CA ASN A 148 -24.80 -44.86 17.17
C ASN A 148 -24.93 -45.90 16.07
N GLY A 149 -24.21 -45.73 14.94
CA GLY A 149 -24.27 -46.62 13.78
C GLY A 149 -25.18 -46.16 12.67
N GLU A 150 -25.54 -44.87 12.65
CA GLU A 150 -26.32 -44.27 11.56
C GLU A 150 -25.52 -44.33 10.26
N VAL A 151 -26.21 -44.73 9.21
CA VAL A 151 -25.71 -44.77 7.83
C VAL A 151 -26.49 -43.76 6.95
N ARG A 152 -25.83 -43.22 5.94
CA ARG A 152 -26.43 -42.27 4.97
C ARG A 152 -26.92 -43.00 3.76
#